data_21b881cdcea5c12df200dfbf5fa27375
#
_entry.id   21b881cdcea5c12df200dfbf5fa27375
#
_cell.length_a   1.000
_cell.length_b   1.000
_cell.length_c   1.000
_cell.angle_alpha   90.00
_cell.angle_beta   90.00
_cell.angle_gamma   90.00
#
_symmetry.space_group_name_H-M   'P 1'
#
loop_
_entity.id
_entity.type
_entity.pdbx_description
1 polymer ?
#
loop_
_entity_poly.entity_id
_entity_poly.type
_entity_poly.pdbx_seq_one_letter_code
_entity_poly.pdbx_strand_id
1 'polypeptide(L)'
;MNLREAAMTSSHIYFAARGISASVNWAAEVLADCGLELELELGGNSVLITGDEDVRLRLSLNDAPHVLQEAIELAHGTEHVHAMSQCTARFEISLTDLEAVLDEMNTLIEVQQTLLTAVDGVLWNEWNEALSR
;
A
#
# COMPACT_ATOMS: atom_id res chain seq x y z
N MET A 1 -15.12 25.77 -7.98
CA MET A 1 -14.70 24.41 -8.09
C MET A 1 -13.87 23.99 -6.91
N ASN A 2 -14.07 22.83 -6.47
CA ASN A 2 -13.40 22.38 -5.29
C ASN A 2 -12.38 21.29 -5.63
N LEU A 3 -11.14 21.60 -5.46
CA LEU A 3 -10.09 20.67 -5.83
C LEU A 3 -9.78 19.66 -4.77
N ARG A 4 -10.43 19.78 -3.63
CA ARG A 4 -10.20 18.83 -2.58
C ARG A 4 -10.71 17.47 -2.88
N GLU A 5 -11.65 17.38 -3.79
CA GLU A 5 -12.10 16.07 -4.20
C GLU A 5 -11.03 15.31 -4.91
N ALA A 6 -10.03 16.01 -5.41
CA ALA A 6 -8.93 15.34 -6.04
C ALA A 6 -7.91 14.84 -5.04
N ALA A 7 -8.22 14.88 -3.75
CA ALA A 7 -7.32 14.39 -2.73
C ALA A 7 -7.25 12.86 -2.70
N MET A 8 -7.57 12.22 -3.80
CA MET A 8 -7.31 10.80 -3.97
C MET A 8 -5.80 10.61 -4.08
N THR A 9 -5.28 9.74 -3.26
CA THR A 9 -3.85 9.47 -3.24
C THR A 9 -3.63 8.02 -2.87
N SER A 10 -2.38 7.60 -2.83
CA SER A 10 -2.08 6.22 -2.50
C SER A 10 -0.78 6.09 -1.72
N SER A 11 -0.67 4.95 -1.06
CA SER A 11 0.54 4.51 -0.39
C SER A 11 0.95 3.21 -1.05
N HIS A 12 2.22 3.07 -1.37
CA HIS A 12 2.72 1.88 -2.08
C HIS A 12 3.72 1.15 -1.20
N ILE A 13 3.60 -0.18 -1.14
CA ILE A 13 4.58 -1.01 -0.45
C ILE A 13 5.26 -1.86 -1.51
N TYR A 14 6.50 -1.49 -1.84
CA TYR A 14 7.29 -2.18 -2.85
C TYR A 14 7.99 -3.37 -2.21
N PHE A 15 8.03 -4.48 -2.91
CA PHE A 15 8.70 -5.68 -2.40
C PHE A 15 9.21 -6.56 -3.53
N ALA A 16 10.18 -7.40 -3.18
CA ALA A 16 10.69 -8.41 -4.10
C ALA A 16 9.77 -9.63 -4.00
N ALA A 17 9.17 -10.01 -5.12
CA ALA A 17 8.18 -11.09 -5.13
C ALA A 17 8.81 -12.49 -5.05
N ARG A 18 10.08 -12.56 -4.77
CA ARG A 18 10.82 -13.82 -4.73
C ARG A 18 10.36 -14.72 -3.59
N GLY A 19 9.87 -15.92 -3.92
CA GLY A 19 9.49 -16.89 -2.92
C GLY A 19 8.24 -16.53 -2.14
N ILE A 20 7.58 -15.45 -2.52
CA ILE A 20 6.33 -15.02 -1.89
C ILE A 20 5.21 -15.17 -2.91
N SER A 21 4.20 -15.97 -2.56
CA SER A 21 3.00 -16.10 -3.39
C SER A 21 2.03 -14.98 -3.02
N ALA A 22 2.50 -13.75 -3.12
CA ALA A 22 1.70 -12.60 -2.74
C ALA A 22 0.53 -12.41 -3.68
N SER A 23 -0.63 -12.15 -3.11
CA SER A 23 -1.84 -11.87 -3.85
C SER A 23 -2.70 -10.99 -2.96
N VAL A 24 -3.78 -10.48 -3.53
CA VAL A 24 -4.73 -9.70 -2.73
C VAL A 24 -5.35 -10.60 -1.65
N ASN A 25 -5.65 -11.86 -1.99
CA ASN A 25 -6.18 -12.81 -1.02
C ASN A 25 -5.19 -13.08 0.11
N TRP A 26 -3.91 -13.27 -0.24
CA TRP A 26 -2.88 -13.49 0.77
C TRP A 26 -2.77 -12.28 1.70
N ALA A 27 -2.82 -11.07 1.14
CA ALA A 27 -2.76 -9.85 1.95
C ALA A 27 -3.95 -9.76 2.89
N ALA A 28 -5.14 -10.14 2.42
CA ALA A 28 -6.33 -10.14 3.27
C ALA A 28 -6.16 -11.11 4.44
N GLU A 29 -5.56 -12.28 4.20
CA GLU A 29 -5.30 -13.23 5.26
C GLU A 29 -4.31 -12.67 6.29
N VAL A 30 -3.27 -12.00 5.81
CA VAL A 30 -2.28 -11.38 6.70
C VAL A 30 -2.94 -10.30 7.55
N LEU A 31 -3.87 -9.54 6.98
CA LEU A 31 -4.54 -8.45 7.69
C LEU A 31 -5.69 -8.91 8.56
N ALA A 32 -6.14 -10.16 8.41
CA ALA A 32 -7.31 -10.64 9.13
C ALA A 32 -7.17 -10.56 10.64
N ASP A 33 -5.94 -10.70 11.14
CA ASP A 33 -5.69 -10.66 12.58
C ASP A 33 -5.65 -9.26 13.16
N CYS A 34 -5.77 -8.23 12.33
CA CYS A 34 -5.70 -6.84 12.78
C CYS A 34 -7.03 -6.31 13.31
N GLY A 35 -8.09 -7.09 13.23
CA GLY A 35 -9.41 -6.65 13.68
C GLY A 35 -10.12 -5.72 12.70
N LEU A 36 -9.65 -5.67 11.46
CA LEU A 36 -10.23 -4.82 10.43
C LEU A 36 -11.31 -5.58 9.67
N GLU A 37 -12.27 -4.84 9.13
CA GLU A 37 -13.26 -5.44 8.24
C GLU A 37 -12.67 -5.50 6.84
N LEU A 38 -12.66 -6.69 6.26
CA LEU A 38 -12.06 -6.91 4.95
C LEU A 38 -13.11 -7.50 4.02
N GLU A 39 -13.22 -6.90 2.83
CA GLU A 39 -14.18 -7.39 1.84
C GLU A 39 -13.51 -7.49 0.48
N LEU A 40 -13.44 -8.70 -0.07
CA LEU A 40 -12.93 -8.89 -1.42
C LEU A 40 -13.93 -8.28 -2.40
N GLU A 41 -13.43 -7.42 -3.27
CA GLU A 41 -14.29 -6.79 -4.24
C GLU A 41 -14.55 -7.69 -5.43
N LEU A 42 -15.60 -7.39 -6.16
CA LEU A 42 -16.01 -8.17 -7.31
C LEU A 42 -14.84 -8.27 -8.28
N GLY A 43 -14.55 -9.49 -8.72
CA GLY A 43 -13.42 -9.75 -9.61
C GLY A 43 -12.17 -10.20 -8.86
N GLY A 44 -12.11 -10.04 -7.54
CA GLY A 44 -10.99 -10.53 -6.75
C GLY A 44 -9.70 -9.78 -6.91
N ASN A 45 -9.75 -8.56 -7.47
CA ASN A 45 -8.52 -7.79 -7.75
C ASN A 45 -8.20 -6.78 -6.66
N SER A 46 -9.09 -6.59 -5.70
CA SER A 46 -8.86 -5.65 -4.63
C SER A 46 -9.64 -6.03 -3.39
N VAL A 47 -9.22 -5.48 -2.26
CA VAL A 47 -9.87 -5.67 -0.97
C VAL A 47 -10.24 -4.31 -0.42
N LEU A 48 -11.50 -4.16 0.00
CA LEU A 48 -11.93 -2.96 0.71
C LEU A 48 -11.67 -3.19 2.18
N ILE A 49 -10.94 -2.28 2.81
CA ILE A 49 -10.57 -2.35 4.22
C ILE A 49 -11.32 -1.25 4.95
N THR A 50 -12.10 -1.62 5.96
CA THR A 50 -12.80 -0.64 6.79
C THR A 50 -12.26 -0.73 8.20
N GLY A 51 -11.79 0.39 8.71
CA GLY A 51 -11.25 0.48 10.06
C GLY A 51 -12.10 1.36 10.96
N ASP A 52 -11.48 1.88 12.01
CA ASP A 52 -12.14 2.75 12.97
C ASP A 52 -12.64 4.02 12.31
N GLU A 53 -13.72 4.60 12.83
CA GLU A 53 -14.30 5.84 12.34
C GLU A 53 -14.70 5.77 10.86
N ASP A 54 -15.03 4.56 10.39
CA ASP A 54 -15.42 4.33 9.00
C ASP A 54 -14.33 4.71 7.99
N VAL A 55 -13.08 4.73 8.41
CA VAL A 55 -11.98 4.93 7.48
C VAL A 55 -11.92 3.76 6.51
N ARG A 56 -11.86 4.07 5.22
CA ARG A 56 -11.88 3.06 4.17
C ARG A 56 -10.65 3.17 3.28
N LEU A 57 -10.03 2.04 3.05
CA LEU A 57 -8.87 1.92 2.19
C LEU A 57 -9.14 0.82 1.18
N ARG A 58 -8.60 0.97 -0.03
CA ARG A 58 -8.69 -0.09 -1.03
C ARG A 58 -7.29 -0.60 -1.31
N LEU A 59 -7.11 -1.90 -1.17
CA LEU A 59 -5.83 -2.56 -1.37
C LEU A 59 -5.83 -3.34 -2.67
N SER A 60 -4.81 -3.14 -3.48
CA SER A 60 -4.62 -3.91 -4.69
C SER A 60 -3.15 -4.28 -4.85
N LEU A 61 -2.86 -5.19 -5.77
CA LEU A 61 -1.50 -5.64 -6.05
C LEU A 61 -1.16 -5.28 -7.48
N ASN A 62 0.03 -4.74 -7.68
CA ASN A 62 0.52 -4.38 -9.01
C ASN A 62 1.89 -5.03 -9.19
N ASP A 63 2.01 -5.94 -10.16
CA ASP A 63 3.27 -6.59 -10.48
C ASP A 63 3.64 -6.39 -11.95
N ALA A 64 3.13 -5.34 -12.57
CA ALA A 64 3.45 -5.01 -13.94
C ALA A 64 4.93 -4.61 -14.08
N PRO A 65 5.51 -4.75 -15.28
CA PRO A 65 6.94 -4.46 -15.47
C PRO A 65 7.37 -3.06 -15.07
N HIS A 66 6.48 -2.08 -15.15
CA HIS A 66 6.84 -0.71 -14.80
C HIS A 66 7.10 -0.51 -13.30
N VAL A 67 6.66 -1.44 -12.45
CA VAL A 67 6.82 -1.31 -11.01
C VAL A 67 8.30 -1.24 -10.64
N LEU A 68 9.13 -2.12 -11.21
CA LEU A 68 10.55 -2.11 -10.92
C LEU A 68 11.21 -0.81 -11.37
N GLN A 69 10.84 -0.32 -12.54
CA GLN A 69 11.41 0.92 -13.04
C GLN A 69 11.04 2.09 -12.14
N GLU A 70 9.79 2.18 -11.70
CA GLU A 70 9.37 3.25 -10.80
C GLU A 70 10.07 3.14 -9.45
N ALA A 71 10.25 1.92 -8.96
CA ALA A 71 10.95 1.72 -7.69
C ALA A 71 12.38 2.27 -7.77
N ILE A 72 13.07 1.97 -8.84
CA ILE A 72 14.44 2.44 -9.02
C ILE A 72 14.48 3.96 -9.09
N GLU A 73 13.54 4.56 -9.83
CA GLU A 73 13.49 6.01 -9.98
C GLU A 73 13.19 6.71 -8.66
N LEU A 74 12.25 6.19 -7.89
CA LEU A 74 11.90 6.80 -6.61
C LEU A 74 13.04 6.74 -5.62
N ALA A 75 13.82 5.66 -5.65
CA ALA A 75 14.88 5.47 -4.68
C ALA A 75 16.21 6.08 -5.09
N HIS A 76 16.29 6.65 -6.30
CA HIS A 76 17.52 7.21 -6.81
C HIS A 76 18.09 8.26 -5.86
N GLY A 77 19.35 8.07 -5.47
CA GLY A 77 19.99 9.01 -4.56
C GLY A 77 19.62 8.83 -3.10
N THR A 78 18.84 7.81 -2.75
CA THR A 78 18.47 7.56 -1.35
C THR A 78 19.15 6.30 -0.83
N GLU A 79 19.07 6.09 0.48
CA GLU A 79 19.60 4.89 1.12
C GLU A 79 18.81 3.64 0.77
N HIS A 80 17.64 3.79 0.14
CA HIS A 80 16.78 2.66 -0.20
C HIS A 80 17.00 2.13 -1.61
N VAL A 81 17.97 2.69 -2.35
CA VAL A 81 18.16 2.34 -3.75
C VAL A 81 18.45 0.86 -3.96
N HIS A 82 19.23 0.25 -3.08
CA HIS A 82 19.57 -1.16 -3.23
C HIS A 82 18.32 -2.04 -3.03
N ALA A 83 17.58 -1.80 -1.98
CA ALA A 83 16.36 -2.56 -1.70
C ALA A 83 15.33 -2.40 -2.80
N MET A 84 15.12 -1.16 -3.25
CA MET A 84 14.12 -0.87 -4.28
C MET A 84 14.50 -1.45 -5.64
N SER A 85 15.78 -1.61 -5.91
CA SER A 85 16.23 -2.17 -7.19
C SER A 85 15.84 -3.64 -7.36
N GLN A 86 15.32 -4.27 -6.32
CA GLN A 86 14.88 -5.65 -6.36
C GLN A 86 13.36 -5.80 -6.27
N CYS A 87 12.64 -4.70 -6.19
CA CYS A 87 11.20 -4.72 -6.00
C CYS A 87 10.49 -4.87 -7.34
N THR A 88 9.86 -6.02 -7.55
CA THR A 88 9.16 -6.32 -8.79
C THR A 88 7.66 -6.23 -8.65
N ALA A 89 7.16 -5.98 -7.44
CA ALA A 89 5.73 -5.87 -7.17
C ALA A 89 5.50 -4.83 -6.09
N ARG A 90 4.28 -4.35 -6.01
CA ARG A 90 3.90 -3.45 -4.92
C ARG A 90 2.43 -3.63 -4.57
N PHE A 91 2.12 -3.51 -3.29
CA PHE A 91 0.74 -3.31 -2.86
C PHE A 91 0.42 -1.83 -2.98
N GLU A 92 -0.78 -1.53 -3.48
CA GLU A 92 -1.25 -0.16 -3.62
C GLU A 92 -2.43 0.03 -2.68
N ILE A 93 -2.29 0.96 -1.75
CA ILE A 93 -3.34 1.31 -0.80
C ILE A 93 -3.91 2.64 -1.24
N SER A 94 -5.12 2.63 -1.78
CA SER A 94 -5.75 3.84 -2.30
C SER A 94 -6.61 4.49 -1.23
N LEU A 95 -6.46 5.78 -1.09
CA LEU A 95 -7.21 6.59 -0.14
C LEU A 95 -8.10 7.56 -0.91
N THR A 96 -9.40 7.45 -0.73
CA THR A 96 -10.33 8.34 -1.42
C THR A 96 -10.59 9.63 -0.66
N ASP A 97 -10.32 9.64 0.65
CA ASP A 97 -10.48 10.82 1.49
C ASP A 97 -9.26 10.94 2.39
N LEU A 98 -8.26 11.64 1.89
CA LEU A 98 -7.00 11.78 2.62
C LEU A 98 -7.19 12.45 3.98
N GLU A 99 -8.04 13.47 4.06
CA GLU A 99 -8.25 14.15 5.33
C GLU A 99 -8.81 13.23 6.40
N ALA A 100 -9.82 12.43 6.05
CA ALA A 100 -10.40 11.50 6.99
C ALA A 100 -9.38 10.46 7.44
N VAL A 101 -8.54 9.97 6.51
CA VAL A 101 -7.52 9.00 6.84
C VAL A 101 -6.45 9.60 7.74
N LEU A 102 -6.04 10.84 7.48
CA LEU A 102 -5.03 11.50 8.30
C LEU A 102 -5.56 11.85 9.68
N ASP A 103 -6.86 12.09 9.81
CA ASP A 103 -7.47 12.32 11.13
C ASP A 103 -7.52 11.04 11.96
N GLU A 104 -7.54 9.89 11.30
CA GLU A 104 -7.55 8.60 11.99
C GLU A 104 -6.48 7.71 11.37
N MET A 105 -5.24 8.00 11.71
CA MET A 105 -4.09 7.33 11.10
C MET A 105 -3.91 5.88 11.53
N ASN A 106 -4.55 5.47 12.62
CA ASN A 106 -4.29 4.14 13.16
C ASN A 106 -4.58 3.03 12.15
N THR A 107 -5.68 3.14 11.40
CA THR A 107 -6.02 2.13 10.40
C THR A 107 -4.95 2.05 9.32
N LEU A 108 -4.56 3.20 8.78
CA LEU A 108 -3.57 3.23 7.72
C LEU A 108 -2.22 2.69 8.20
N ILE A 109 -1.78 3.14 9.37
CA ILE A 109 -0.50 2.69 9.92
C ILE A 109 -0.51 1.19 10.16
N GLU A 110 -1.60 0.66 10.69
CA GLU A 110 -1.68 -0.77 10.95
C GLU A 110 -1.59 -1.58 9.67
N VAL A 111 -2.30 -1.17 8.63
CA VAL A 111 -2.24 -1.84 7.34
C VAL A 111 -0.82 -1.75 6.76
N GLN A 112 -0.24 -0.55 6.77
CA GLN A 112 1.10 -0.35 6.23
C GLN A 112 2.13 -1.21 6.96
N GLN A 113 2.15 -1.16 8.29
CA GLN A 113 3.16 -1.88 9.06
C GLN A 113 3.00 -3.38 8.95
N THR A 114 1.78 -3.87 8.94
CA THR A 114 1.52 -5.30 8.83
C THR A 114 2.02 -5.83 7.49
N LEU A 115 1.68 -5.17 6.40
CA LEU A 115 2.12 -5.60 5.08
C LEU A 115 3.62 -5.39 4.89
N LEU A 116 4.14 -4.26 5.36
CA LEU A 116 5.56 -3.96 5.23
C LEU A 116 6.42 -5.02 5.90
N THR A 117 6.01 -5.45 7.09
CA THR A 117 6.72 -6.51 7.80
C THR A 117 6.58 -7.84 7.07
N ALA A 118 5.37 -8.14 6.57
CA ALA A 118 5.12 -9.43 5.93
C ALA A 118 5.93 -9.64 4.66
N VAL A 119 6.19 -8.56 3.90
CA VAL A 119 6.93 -8.67 2.64
C VAL A 119 8.36 -8.11 2.74
N ASP A 120 8.74 -7.58 3.89
CA ASP A 120 10.06 -6.94 4.08
C ASP A 120 10.32 -5.91 2.97
N GLY A 121 9.37 -5.01 2.80
CA GLY A 121 9.36 -4.09 1.68
C GLY A 121 9.80 -2.68 2.02
N VAL A 122 9.52 -1.78 1.10
CA VAL A 122 9.79 -0.34 1.24
C VAL A 122 8.50 0.41 1.02
N LEU A 123 8.16 1.30 1.95
CA LEU A 123 6.94 2.09 1.90
C LEU A 123 7.19 3.44 1.24
N TRP A 124 6.29 3.82 0.34
CA TRP A 124 6.31 5.14 -0.27
C TRP A 124 4.91 5.74 -0.20
N ASN A 125 4.81 6.94 0.35
CA ASN A 125 3.55 7.65 0.44
C ASN A 125 3.52 8.75 -0.62
N GLU A 126 2.52 8.71 -1.48
CA GLU A 126 2.41 9.64 -2.58
C GLU A 126 2.24 11.08 -2.10
N TRP A 127 1.48 11.29 -1.02
CA TRP A 127 1.11 12.63 -0.58
C TRP A 127 2.29 13.41 0.03
N ASN A 128 3.32 12.73 0.50
CA ASN A 128 4.50 13.43 1.05
C ASN A 128 5.81 12.94 0.44
N GLU A 129 5.73 12.04 -0.54
CA GLU A 129 6.87 11.52 -1.28
C GLU A 129 7.96 10.96 -0.38
N ALA A 130 7.57 10.36 0.74
CA ALA A 130 8.51 9.81 1.72
C ALA A 130 8.69 8.31 1.55
N LEU A 131 9.96 7.86 1.59
CA LEU A 131 10.32 6.43 1.59
C LEU A 131 10.72 6.01 2.99
N SER A 132 10.33 4.78 3.38
CA SER A 132 10.75 4.23 4.67
C SER A 132 10.69 2.70 4.64
N ARG A 133 11.32 2.07 5.63
CA ARG A 133 11.31 0.61 5.77
C ARG A 133 10.81 0.18 7.12
#